data_448141e19b866fdafd521ea6af51d349
#
_entry.id   448141e19b866fdafd521ea6af51d349
#
_cell.length_a   1.000
_cell.length_b   1.000
_cell.length_c   1.000
_cell.angle_alpha   90.00
_cell.angle_beta   90.00
_cell.angle_gamma   90.00
#
_symmetry.space_group_name_H-M   'P 1'
#
loop_
_entity.id
_entity.type
_entity.pdbx_description
1 polymer ?
#
loop_
_entity_poly.entity_id
_entity_poly.type
_entity_poly.pdbx_seq_one_letter_code
_entity_poly.pdbx_strand_id
1 'polypeptide(L)' 'MDDLDADYTPRYIWLARLLRDWIEDGTYPPGSLLPSSARLAQAHTVSRATARHALTVLVKTGHARHVESKPHQVIWRPH' A
#
# COMPACT_ATOMS: atom_id res chain seq x y z
N MET A 1 6.82 -21.92 19.45
CA MET A 1 6.06 -21.42 19.17
C MET A 1 6.22 -20.11 19.07
N ASP A 2 6.97 -19.65 19.53
CA ASP A 2 7.26 -18.41 19.40
C ASP A 2 7.48 -18.00 18.02
N ASP A 3 7.67 -18.91 17.12
CA ASP A 3 7.81 -18.57 15.74
C ASP A 3 6.62 -17.80 15.24
N LEU A 4 5.45 -18.02 15.80
CA LEU A 4 4.29 -17.28 15.39
C LEU A 4 4.48 -15.80 15.62
N ASP A 5 5.03 -15.44 16.78
CA ASP A 5 5.23 -14.04 17.05
C ASP A 5 6.34 -13.47 16.20
N ALA A 6 7.38 -14.24 15.96
CA ALA A 6 8.51 -13.77 15.18
C ALA A 6 8.11 -13.53 13.73
N ASP A 7 7.17 -14.36 13.23
CA ASP A 7 6.76 -14.24 11.83
C ASP A 7 5.51 -13.39 11.64
N TYR A 8 4.92 -12.94 12.71
CA TYR A 8 3.69 -12.17 12.59
C TYR A 8 3.95 -10.85 11.89
N THR A 9 3.18 -10.58 10.86
CA THR A 9 3.22 -9.31 10.16
C THR A 9 1.80 -8.75 10.14
N PRO A 10 1.58 -7.56 10.70
CA PRO A 10 0.25 -6.96 10.63
C PRO A 10 -0.21 -6.83 9.19
N ARG A 11 -1.53 -6.99 8.98
CA ARG A 11 -2.08 -7.01 7.64
C ARG A 11 -1.76 -5.73 6.87
N TYR A 12 -1.75 -4.58 7.53
CA TYR A 12 -1.47 -3.34 6.83
C TYR A 12 -0.03 -3.29 6.33
N ILE A 13 0.91 -3.89 7.04
CA ILE A 13 2.30 -3.93 6.59
C ILE A 13 2.43 -4.88 5.41
N TRP A 14 1.78 -6.04 5.50
CA TRP A 14 1.77 -7.00 4.39
C TRP A 14 1.22 -6.34 3.13
N LEU A 15 0.10 -5.63 3.25
CA LEU A 15 -0.51 -4.98 2.10
C LEU A 15 0.38 -3.85 1.57
N ALA A 16 1.00 -3.09 2.46
CA ALA A 16 1.92 -2.02 2.04
C ALA A 16 3.11 -2.59 1.28
N ARG A 17 3.66 -3.71 1.74
CA ARG A 17 4.77 -4.35 1.04
C ARG A 17 4.36 -4.84 -0.34
N LEU A 18 3.19 -5.42 -0.44
CA LEU A 18 2.67 -5.90 -1.71
C LEU A 18 2.51 -4.75 -2.70
N LEU A 19 1.91 -3.65 -2.24
CA LEU A 19 1.72 -2.48 -3.10
C LEU A 19 3.07 -1.86 -3.47
N ARG A 20 4.00 -1.80 -2.53
CA ARG A 20 5.33 -1.27 -2.82
C ARG A 20 6.01 -2.10 -3.91
N ASP A 21 5.91 -3.41 -3.83
CA ASP A 21 6.51 -4.27 -4.84
C ASP A 21 5.90 -4.00 -6.21
N TRP A 22 4.60 -3.80 -6.28
CA TRP A 22 3.93 -3.49 -7.55
C TRP A 22 4.28 -2.09 -8.06
N ILE A 23 4.58 -1.16 -7.18
CA ILE A 23 5.07 0.15 -7.60
C ILE A 23 6.47 0.03 -8.15
N GLU A 24 7.33 -0.72 -7.45
CA GLU A 24 8.73 -0.80 -7.83
C GLU A 24 8.95 -1.67 -9.06
N ASP A 25 8.04 -2.60 -9.35
CA ASP A 25 8.19 -3.42 -10.56
C ASP A 25 7.45 -2.83 -11.77
N GLY A 26 6.81 -1.66 -11.60
CA GLY A 26 6.17 -0.99 -12.70
C GLY A 26 4.70 -1.33 -12.91
N THR A 27 4.13 -2.22 -12.10
CA THR A 27 2.70 -2.53 -12.21
C THR A 27 1.88 -1.27 -11.98
N TYR A 28 2.28 -0.45 -11.01
CA TYR A 28 1.72 0.88 -10.81
C TYR A 28 2.80 1.88 -11.17
N PRO A 29 2.83 2.37 -12.41
CA PRO A 29 3.92 3.25 -12.86
C PRO A 29 3.86 4.64 -12.21
N PRO A 30 4.97 5.38 -12.26
CA PRO A 30 4.97 6.73 -11.70
C PRO A 30 3.87 7.59 -12.31
N GLY A 31 3.19 8.34 -11.47
CA GLY A 31 2.09 9.20 -11.89
C GLY A 31 0.74 8.54 -11.91
N SER A 32 0.67 7.21 -11.86
CA SER A 32 -0.61 6.51 -11.87
C SER A 32 -1.28 6.61 -10.50
N LEU A 33 -2.58 6.33 -10.46
CA LEU A 33 -3.32 6.32 -9.20
C LEU A 33 -3.40 4.90 -8.67
N LEU A 34 -3.18 4.77 -7.36
CA LEU A 34 -3.39 3.49 -6.68
C LEU A 34 -4.88 3.26 -6.47
N PRO A 35 -5.30 2.01 -6.27
CA PRO A 35 -6.69 1.75 -5.90
C PRO A 35 -7.05 2.48 -4.61
N SER A 36 -8.31 2.83 -4.47
CA SER A 36 -8.80 3.47 -3.25
C SER A 36 -8.76 2.49 -2.08
N SER A 37 -8.83 3.02 -0.86
CA SER A 37 -8.87 2.15 0.31
C SER A 37 -10.07 1.21 0.26
N ALA A 38 -11.21 1.67 -0.26
CA ALA A 38 -12.38 0.80 -0.39
C ALA A 38 -12.12 -0.34 -1.35
N ARG A 39 -11.49 -0.07 -2.49
CA ARG A 39 -11.17 -1.12 -3.45
C ARG A 39 -10.14 -2.08 -2.92
N LEU A 40 -9.12 -1.58 -2.23
CA LEU A 40 -8.11 -2.43 -1.63
C LEU A 40 -8.72 -3.32 -0.56
N ALA A 41 -9.62 -2.77 0.24
CA ALA A 41 -10.28 -3.54 1.29
C ALA A 41 -11.05 -4.70 0.67
N GLN A 42 -11.75 -4.46 -0.41
CA GLN A 42 -12.54 -5.49 -1.06
C GLN A 42 -11.65 -6.51 -1.77
N ALA A 43 -10.63 -6.05 -2.48
CA ALA A 43 -9.77 -6.93 -3.27
C ALA A 43 -8.93 -7.85 -2.39
N HIS A 44 -8.53 -7.37 -1.22
CA HIS A 44 -7.61 -8.13 -0.37
C HIS A 44 -8.26 -8.63 0.91
N THR A 45 -9.56 -8.48 1.02
CA THR A 45 -10.33 -8.97 2.17
C THR A 45 -9.76 -8.44 3.49
N VAL A 46 -9.57 -7.14 3.55
CA VAL A 46 -9.14 -6.44 4.76
C VAL A 46 -10.11 -5.31 5.05
N SER A 47 -10.02 -4.72 6.24
CA SER A 47 -10.86 -3.59 6.57
C SER A 47 -10.40 -2.35 5.82
N ARG A 48 -11.29 -1.37 5.69
CA ARG A 48 -10.92 -0.09 5.09
C ARG A 48 -9.83 0.60 5.90
N ALA A 49 -9.89 0.47 7.23
CA ALA A 49 -8.88 1.06 8.09
C ALA A 49 -7.51 0.45 7.81
N THR A 50 -7.45 -0.87 7.63
CA THR A 50 -6.20 -1.55 7.29
C THR A 50 -5.69 -1.08 5.94
N ALA A 51 -6.57 -0.97 4.94
CA ALA A 51 -6.17 -0.51 3.61
C ALA A 51 -5.67 0.93 3.66
N ARG A 52 -6.36 1.78 4.42
CA ARG A 52 -5.95 3.18 4.55
C ARG A 52 -4.61 3.28 5.25
N HIS A 53 -4.38 2.45 6.25
CA HIS A 53 -3.11 2.44 6.96
C HIS A 53 -1.97 2.01 6.03
N ALA A 54 -2.22 1.02 5.17
CA ALA A 54 -1.21 0.60 4.19
C ALA A 54 -0.84 1.74 3.25
N LEU A 55 -1.84 2.48 2.77
CA LEU A 55 -1.59 3.62 1.90
C LEU A 55 -0.78 4.70 2.63
N THR A 56 -1.05 4.92 3.92
CA THR A 56 -0.30 5.87 4.72
C THR A 56 1.17 5.46 4.82
N VAL A 57 1.43 4.16 4.95
CA VAL A 57 2.81 3.68 4.98
C VAL A 57 3.54 4.04 3.67
N LEU A 58 2.86 3.87 2.54
CA LEU A 58 3.46 4.21 1.25
C LEU A 58 3.77 5.69 1.13
N VAL A 59 2.95 6.54 1.74
CA VAL A 59 3.23 7.97 1.77
C VAL A 59 4.48 8.23 2.61
N LYS A 60 4.59 7.58 3.76
CA LYS A 60 5.73 7.79 4.65
C LYS A 60 7.03 7.29 4.04
N THR A 61 6.97 6.28 3.20
CA THR A 61 8.18 5.74 2.57
C THR A 61 8.51 6.42 1.24
N GLY A 62 7.71 7.40 0.82
CA GLY A 62 8.00 8.15 -0.40
C GLY A 62 7.54 7.47 -1.68
N HIS A 63 6.72 6.44 -1.59
CA HIS A 63 6.23 5.75 -2.78
C HIS A 63 4.97 6.38 -3.35
N ALA A 64 4.20 7.08 -2.53
CA ALA A 64 2.93 7.65 -2.95
C ALA A 64 2.68 8.96 -2.22
N ARG A 65 1.74 9.75 -2.75
CA ARG A 65 1.31 10.97 -2.07
C ARG A 65 -0.21 10.98 -2.00
N HIS A 66 -0.71 11.63 -0.99
CA HIS A 66 -2.15 11.82 -0.83
C HIS A 66 -2.61 12.92 -1.81
N VAL A 67 -3.70 12.65 -2.51
CA VAL A 67 -4.30 13.62 -3.42
C VAL A 67 -5.71 13.87 -2.93
N GLU A 68 -6.05 15.12 -2.70
CA GLU A 68 -7.35 15.47 -2.16
C GLU A 68 -8.47 14.98 -3.06
N SER A 69 -9.46 14.32 -2.47
CA SER A 69 -10.65 13.81 -3.16
C SER A 69 -10.34 12.76 -4.22
N LYS A 70 -9.15 12.17 -4.20
CA LYS A 70 -8.75 11.16 -5.17
C LYS A 70 -7.95 10.06 -4.51
N PRO A 71 -7.81 8.91 -5.16
CA PRO A 71 -6.89 7.88 -4.66
C PRO A 71 -5.47 8.40 -4.62
N HIS A 72 -4.63 7.73 -3.85
CA HIS A 72 -3.22 8.12 -3.74
C HIS A 72 -2.52 7.97 -5.09
N GLN A 73 -1.56 8.84 -5.34
CA GLN A 73 -0.81 8.84 -6.60
C GLN A 73 0.61 8.32 -6.37
N VAL A 74 1.07 7.49 -7.28
CA VAL A 74 2.44 6.96 -7.22
C VAL A 74 3.41 8.05 -7.59
N ILE A 75 4.39 8.30 -6.73
CA ILE A 75 5.44 9.29 -7.00
C ILE A 75 6.82 8.66 -7.04
N TRP A 76 6.95 7.39 -6.64
CA TRP A 76 8.23 6.70 -6.66
C TRP A 76 8.68 6.47 -8.09
N ARG A 77 9.97 6.67 -8.33
CA ARG A 77 10.57 6.44 -9.65
C ARG A 77 11.83 5.60 -9.48
N PRO A 78 12.09 4.69 -10.43
CA PRO A 78 13.34 3.94 -10.40
C PRO A 78 14.52 4.87 -10.69
N HIS A 79 15.66 4.53 -10.13
CA HIS A 79 16.89 5.31 -10.35
C HIS A 79 17.55 4.95 -11.65
#